data_535a9d15b44865a8ae0b85a5603da047
#
_entry.id   535a9d15b44865a8ae0b85a5603da047
#
_cell.length_a   1.000
_cell.length_b   1.000
_cell.length_c   1.000
_cell.angle_alpha   90.00
_cell.angle_beta   90.00
_cell.angle_gamma   90.00
#
_symmetry.space_group_name_H-M   'P 1'
#
loop_
_entity.id
_entity.type
_entity.pdbx_description
1 polymer ?
#
loop_
_entity_poly.entity_id
_entity_poly.type
_entity_poly.pdbx_seq_one_letter_code
_entity_poly.pdbx_strand_id
1 'polypeptide(L)'
;MEYNSLKKVFYFSLLLGGIGVSMPTIAANNESILLTSSKVESIAQDTFRQYPIEEYTEPRVGNSPDTLEWSKLADGLQASWASRDVRYELHRVPDLVQTSDTTISVWRGERANIQALLYSKSDQGVLTVRMTPWKKGRKRTKIDAGEARFVNYVITDDYKRCGNHPKDLIPWLVPDVIDQDCPHQVPAMETRPVWCTLEVPRDIAPGEYTTQLQVLNTKGRVVKKMSLTIRVNNRTLPTVADQKFHLDFWQQPYAVSRYYGVERWSNEHLEALRPYLQALGRAGQRTVSTIMFYEPWGEQTHDLFDPMVQTTKKADGTWEYD
;
A
#
# COMPACT_ATOMS: atom_id res chain seq x y z
N MET A 1 37.66 10.16 4.51
CA MET A 1 37.39 8.72 4.68
C MET A 1 36.30 8.37 3.70
N GLU A 2 36.64 7.46 2.87
CA GLU A 2 36.29 7.33 1.47
C GLU A 2 34.82 7.00 1.18
N TYR A 3 34.21 7.88 0.42
CA TYR A 3 32.89 7.78 -0.22
C TYR A 3 32.70 6.52 -1.10
N ASN A 4 33.75 5.77 -1.32
CA ASN A 4 33.77 4.57 -2.20
C ASN A 4 33.43 3.24 -1.49
N SER A 5 33.34 3.22 -0.17
CA SER A 5 33.06 2.00 0.58
C SER A 5 31.57 1.66 0.65
N LEU A 6 30.71 2.67 0.69
CA LEU A 6 29.26 2.48 0.81
C LEU A 6 28.57 2.01 -0.50
N LYS A 7 29.14 2.35 -1.65
CA LYS A 7 28.64 1.83 -2.93
C LYS A 7 28.77 0.32 -3.09
N LYS A 8 29.71 -0.31 -2.38
CA LYS A 8 29.92 -1.77 -2.46
C LYS A 8 28.97 -2.60 -1.60
N VAL A 9 28.42 -2.02 -0.55
CA VAL A 9 27.50 -2.75 0.36
C VAL A 9 26.09 -2.83 -0.23
N PHE A 10 25.66 -1.83 -0.97
CA PHE A 10 24.34 -1.84 -1.60
C PHE A 10 24.18 -2.80 -2.79
N TYR A 11 25.29 -3.14 -3.48
CA TYR A 11 25.29 -4.11 -4.58
C TYR A 11 25.19 -5.57 -4.11
N PHE A 12 25.53 -5.86 -2.86
CA PHE A 12 25.54 -7.24 -2.36
C PHE A 12 24.18 -7.76 -1.89
N SER A 13 23.25 -6.90 -1.57
CA SER A 13 21.90 -7.30 -1.16
C SER A 13 20.98 -7.65 -2.33
N LEU A 14 21.35 -7.28 -3.56
CA LEU A 14 20.58 -7.55 -4.78
C LEU A 14 21.05 -8.81 -5.53
N LEU A 15 22.11 -9.49 -5.06
CA LEU A 15 22.75 -10.59 -5.78
C LEU A 15 22.49 -11.98 -5.19
N LEU A 16 21.60 -12.12 -4.21
CA LEU A 16 21.27 -13.41 -3.60
C LEU A 16 19.90 -13.98 -3.96
N GLY A 17 19.21 -13.42 -4.94
CA GLY A 17 17.98 -13.97 -5.52
C GLY A 17 18.22 -14.38 -6.96
N GLY A 18 18.83 -15.55 -7.17
CA GLY A 18 19.00 -16.11 -8.50
C GLY A 18 17.68 -16.61 -9.06
N ILE A 19 17.15 -15.94 -10.07
CA ILE A 19 16.55 -16.52 -11.30
C ILE A 19 16.52 -15.33 -12.27
N GLY A 20 17.19 -15.53 -13.42
CA GLY A 20 17.41 -14.52 -14.42
C GLY A 20 16.12 -14.06 -15.09
N VAL A 21 15.68 -12.89 -14.70
CA VAL A 21 14.93 -11.99 -15.58
C VAL A 21 15.88 -10.82 -15.80
N SER A 22 16.24 -10.60 -17.05
CA SER A 22 17.05 -9.47 -17.47
C SER A 22 16.28 -8.20 -17.12
N MET A 23 16.53 -7.67 -15.91
CA MET A 23 16.35 -6.23 -15.78
C MET A 23 17.08 -5.59 -16.95
N PRO A 24 16.52 -4.59 -17.61
CA PRO A 24 17.33 -3.80 -18.48
C PRO A 24 18.53 -3.37 -17.63
N THR A 25 19.68 -3.97 -17.91
CA THR A 25 20.93 -3.62 -17.27
C THR A 25 21.04 -2.14 -17.55
N ILE A 26 20.75 -1.33 -16.55
CA ILE A 26 21.18 0.06 -16.58
C ILE A 26 22.69 -0.09 -16.49
N ALA A 27 23.29 -0.27 -17.66
CA ALA A 27 24.73 -0.30 -17.78
C ALA A 27 25.19 0.98 -17.09
N ALA A 28 26.11 0.83 -16.17
CA ALA A 28 26.79 1.93 -15.52
C ALA A 28 27.74 2.64 -16.54
N ASN A 29 27.19 2.97 -17.68
CA ASN A 29 27.71 4.01 -18.54
C ASN A 29 27.05 5.29 -18.03
N ASN A 30 27.85 6.28 -17.73
CA ASN A 30 27.47 7.64 -17.31
C ASN A 30 26.56 8.38 -18.31
N GLU A 31 25.78 7.68 -19.08
CA GLU A 31 24.63 8.23 -19.79
C GLU A 31 23.45 8.16 -18.84
N SER A 32 23.16 9.27 -18.19
CA SER A 32 21.92 9.48 -17.48
C SER A 32 20.78 9.08 -18.42
N ILE A 33 20.02 8.04 -18.05
CA ILE A 33 18.76 7.71 -18.74
C ILE A 33 17.80 8.84 -18.38
N LEU A 34 17.84 9.91 -19.18
CA LEU A 34 16.89 11.00 -19.11
C LEU A 34 15.52 10.43 -19.51
N LEU A 35 14.64 10.27 -18.54
CA LEU A 35 13.24 10.04 -18.84
C LEU A 35 12.73 11.28 -19.59
N THR A 36 12.14 11.08 -20.75
CA THR A 36 11.49 12.19 -21.45
C THR A 36 10.27 12.64 -20.64
N SER A 37 9.93 13.92 -20.70
CA SER A 37 8.75 14.48 -20.02
C SER A 37 7.49 13.65 -20.29
N SER A 38 7.29 13.20 -21.52
CA SER A 38 6.18 12.32 -21.90
C SER A 38 6.21 10.96 -21.21
N LYS A 39 7.38 10.39 -20.94
CA LYS A 39 7.52 9.11 -20.24
C LYS A 39 7.24 9.28 -18.75
N VAL A 40 7.67 10.37 -18.14
CA VAL A 40 7.36 10.70 -16.75
C VAL A 40 5.88 11.01 -16.61
N GLU A 41 5.27 11.72 -17.56
CA GLU A 41 3.85 12.02 -17.59
C GLU A 41 3.00 10.74 -17.73
N SER A 42 3.42 9.80 -18.59
CA SER A 42 2.82 8.48 -18.71
C SER A 42 2.90 7.68 -17.40
N ILE A 43 4.06 7.68 -16.74
CA ILE A 43 4.23 7.08 -15.42
C ILE A 43 3.32 7.76 -14.40
N ALA A 44 3.18 9.08 -14.46
CA ALA A 44 2.35 9.86 -13.56
C ALA A 44 0.84 9.64 -13.76
N GLN A 45 0.40 9.35 -14.97
CA GLN A 45 -1.02 9.11 -15.28
C GLN A 45 -1.48 7.71 -14.90
N ASP A 46 -0.58 6.72 -14.93
CA ASP A 46 -0.88 5.32 -14.57
C ASP A 46 -0.04 4.89 -13.38
N THR A 47 -0.07 5.67 -12.34
CA THR A 47 0.91 5.79 -11.26
C THR A 47 1.26 4.52 -10.54
N PHE A 48 0.39 3.53 -10.55
CA PHE A 48 0.66 2.29 -9.82
C PHE A 48 0.71 1.07 -10.73
N ARG A 49 0.24 1.18 -11.96
CA ARG A 49 0.26 0.07 -12.92
C ARG A 49 1.59 -0.11 -13.65
N GLN A 50 2.42 0.91 -13.72
CA GLN A 50 3.74 0.82 -14.37
C GLN A 50 4.85 0.37 -13.45
N TYR A 51 4.58 0.35 -12.17
CA TYR A 51 5.41 -0.38 -11.23
C TYR A 51 4.99 -1.82 -11.34
N PRO A 52 5.88 -2.71 -11.74
CA PRO A 52 5.55 -4.11 -11.76
C PRO A 52 5.46 -4.61 -10.31
N ILE A 53 4.32 -4.32 -9.65
CA ILE A 53 3.86 -5.14 -8.52
C ILE A 53 3.75 -6.59 -8.99
N GLU A 54 3.58 -6.81 -10.27
CA GLU A 54 3.74 -8.08 -10.98
C GLU A 54 5.10 -8.75 -10.73
N GLU A 55 6.15 -7.98 -10.49
CA GLU A 55 7.47 -8.48 -10.09
C GLU A 55 7.60 -8.61 -8.56
N TYR A 56 6.60 -8.15 -7.79
CA TYR A 56 6.63 -8.34 -6.36
C TYR A 56 6.46 -9.82 -6.02
N THR A 57 7.54 -10.45 -5.62
CA THR A 57 7.51 -11.81 -5.09
C THR A 57 7.32 -11.74 -3.58
N GLU A 58 6.17 -12.22 -3.13
CA GLU A 58 5.89 -12.30 -1.71
C GLU A 58 6.93 -13.18 -1.01
N PRO A 59 7.62 -12.67 0.03
CA PRO A 59 8.67 -13.42 0.70
C PRO A 59 8.10 -14.64 1.43
N ARG A 60 8.87 -15.71 1.48
CA ARG A 60 8.57 -16.97 2.16
C ARG A 60 9.52 -17.15 3.34
N VAL A 61 9.30 -16.38 4.38
CA VAL A 61 10.10 -16.43 5.63
C VAL A 61 9.15 -16.55 6.83
N GLY A 62 9.71 -16.87 7.98
CA GLY A 62 8.97 -16.95 9.24
C GLY A 62 8.55 -18.36 9.63
N ASN A 63 7.63 -18.46 10.57
CA ASN A 63 7.23 -19.72 11.16
C ASN A 63 6.43 -20.58 10.17
N SER A 64 6.70 -21.87 10.18
CA SER A 64 5.85 -22.84 9.48
C SER A 64 4.44 -22.86 10.09
N PRO A 65 3.41 -23.18 9.29
CA PRO A 65 2.06 -23.31 9.81
C PRO A 65 1.97 -24.39 10.92
N ASP A 66 1.24 -24.09 11.98
CA ASP A 66 0.86 -25.10 12.96
C ASP A 66 -0.22 -26.01 12.38
N THR A 67 0.18 -27.17 11.89
CA THR A 67 -0.73 -28.13 11.24
C THR A 67 -1.87 -28.60 12.17
N LEU A 68 -1.64 -28.63 13.49
CA LEU A 68 -2.65 -29.00 14.46
C LEU A 68 -3.74 -27.91 14.59
N GLU A 69 -3.33 -26.65 14.60
CA GLU A 69 -4.25 -25.51 14.59
C GLU A 69 -5.12 -25.54 13.33
N TRP A 70 -4.50 -25.67 12.16
CA TRP A 70 -5.19 -25.71 10.87
C TRP A 70 -6.09 -26.93 10.71
N SER A 71 -5.75 -28.09 11.28
CA SER A 71 -6.56 -29.31 11.19
C SER A 71 -7.93 -29.19 11.84
N LYS A 72 -8.10 -28.26 12.78
CA LYS A 72 -9.37 -28.01 13.49
C LYS A 72 -10.39 -27.24 12.65
N LEU A 73 -9.95 -26.61 11.54
CA LEU A 73 -10.85 -25.89 10.66
C LEU A 73 -11.80 -26.84 9.90
N ALA A 74 -12.97 -26.34 9.56
CA ALA A 74 -13.86 -26.99 8.62
C ALA A 74 -13.21 -27.09 7.23
N ASP A 75 -13.68 -28.05 6.42
CA ASP A 75 -13.19 -28.20 5.04
C ASP A 75 -13.59 -27.04 4.14
N GLY A 76 -12.76 -26.80 3.12
CA GLY A 76 -12.95 -25.78 2.11
C GLY A 76 -12.60 -24.37 2.58
N LEU A 77 -12.87 -23.41 1.70
CA LEU A 77 -12.57 -22.01 1.93
C LEU A 77 -13.36 -21.44 3.11
N GLN A 78 -12.69 -20.88 4.07
CA GLN A 78 -13.29 -20.06 5.12
C GLN A 78 -13.21 -18.59 4.72
N ALA A 79 -14.18 -17.79 5.14
CA ALA A 79 -14.21 -16.36 4.91
C ALA A 79 -14.89 -15.65 6.08
N SER A 80 -14.34 -14.54 6.51
CA SER A 80 -14.90 -13.72 7.60
C SER A 80 -14.60 -12.25 7.39
N TRP A 81 -15.52 -11.38 7.79
CA TRP A 81 -15.19 -10.00 8.05
C TRP A 81 -14.25 -9.92 9.25
N ALA A 82 -13.33 -8.97 9.21
CA ALA A 82 -12.27 -8.82 10.19
C ALA A 82 -12.01 -7.36 10.53
N SER A 83 -11.35 -7.11 11.65
CA SER A 83 -10.91 -5.77 12.01
C SER A 83 -9.85 -5.26 11.05
N ARG A 84 -10.02 -4.05 10.53
CA ARG A 84 -9.02 -3.36 9.72
C ARG A 84 -7.81 -2.88 10.53
N ASP A 85 -7.93 -2.88 11.84
CA ASP A 85 -6.89 -2.40 12.76
C ASP A 85 -5.97 -3.55 13.25
N VAL A 86 -6.21 -4.77 12.74
CA VAL A 86 -5.44 -5.96 13.06
C VAL A 86 -4.72 -6.46 11.81
N ARG A 87 -3.43 -6.71 11.93
CA ARG A 87 -2.61 -7.38 10.93
C ARG A 87 -2.60 -8.87 11.24
N TYR A 88 -3.16 -9.67 10.35
CA TYR A 88 -3.28 -11.12 10.52
C TYR A 88 -2.09 -11.83 9.91
N GLU A 89 -1.44 -12.71 10.69
CA GLU A 89 -0.26 -13.46 10.25
C GLU A 89 -0.60 -14.45 9.14
N LEU A 90 0.30 -14.61 8.18
CA LEU A 90 0.10 -15.45 7.00
C LEU A 90 -0.21 -16.91 7.34
N HIS A 91 0.59 -17.51 8.24
CA HIS A 91 0.56 -18.95 8.53
C HIS A 91 -0.22 -19.30 9.80
N ARG A 92 -1.08 -18.39 10.29
CA ARG A 92 -1.90 -18.62 11.48
C ARG A 92 -3.38 -18.66 11.12
N VAL A 93 -4.12 -19.51 11.82
CA VAL A 93 -5.57 -19.41 11.81
C VAL A 93 -5.97 -18.09 12.47
N PRO A 94 -6.84 -17.27 11.84
CA PRO A 94 -7.21 -15.99 12.44
C PRO A 94 -7.96 -16.18 13.76
N ASP A 95 -7.48 -15.52 14.80
CA ASP A 95 -8.19 -15.43 16.08
C ASP A 95 -9.30 -14.39 15.98
N LEU A 96 -10.48 -14.82 15.59
CA LEU A 96 -11.67 -13.98 15.46
C LEU A 96 -12.96 -14.80 15.55
N VAL A 97 -14.06 -14.12 15.87
CA VAL A 97 -15.39 -14.69 15.72
C VAL A 97 -15.78 -14.59 14.24
N GLN A 98 -15.92 -15.75 13.60
CA GLN A 98 -16.26 -15.82 12.18
C GLN A 98 -17.63 -15.21 11.91
N THR A 99 -17.71 -14.27 10.97
CA THR A 99 -18.95 -13.66 10.53
C THR A 99 -18.97 -13.39 9.02
N SER A 100 -20.07 -13.78 8.39
CA SER A 100 -20.36 -13.49 6.97
C SER A 100 -21.09 -12.17 6.77
N ASP A 101 -21.58 -11.56 7.84
CA ASP A 101 -22.39 -10.35 7.83
C ASP A 101 -21.81 -9.31 8.78
N THR A 102 -21.73 -8.08 8.34
CA THR A 102 -21.26 -6.96 9.17
C THR A 102 -21.92 -5.66 8.77
N THR A 103 -21.80 -4.67 9.65
CA THR A 103 -22.32 -3.32 9.44
C THR A 103 -21.24 -2.28 9.71
N ILE A 104 -21.11 -1.33 8.81
CA ILE A 104 -20.28 -0.14 9.02
C ILE A 104 -21.14 1.11 8.99
N SER A 105 -20.76 2.12 9.77
CA SER A 105 -21.34 3.47 9.72
C SER A 105 -20.41 4.41 9.02
N VAL A 106 -20.92 5.14 8.05
CA VAL A 106 -20.13 6.01 7.18
C VAL A 106 -20.78 7.38 7.04
N TRP A 107 -19.98 8.38 6.70
CA TRP A 107 -20.47 9.71 6.33
C TRP A 107 -20.57 9.83 4.81
N ARG A 108 -21.36 10.74 4.33
CA ARG A 108 -21.42 11.11 2.90
C ARG A 108 -20.10 11.72 2.48
N GLY A 109 -19.54 11.30 1.36
CA GLY A 109 -18.22 11.73 0.88
C GLY A 109 -17.02 11.05 1.56
N GLU A 110 -17.26 9.99 2.35
CA GLU A 110 -16.22 9.22 2.99
C GLU A 110 -15.66 8.16 2.05
N ARG A 111 -14.34 7.94 2.11
CA ARG A 111 -13.69 6.74 1.60
C ARG A 111 -13.60 5.73 2.73
N ALA A 112 -14.56 4.82 2.78
CA ALA A 112 -14.66 3.83 3.83
C ALA A 112 -13.91 2.55 3.47
N ASN A 113 -13.27 1.95 4.46
CA ASN A 113 -12.52 0.71 4.27
C ASN A 113 -12.97 -0.35 5.28
N ILE A 114 -12.94 -1.61 4.83
CA ILE A 114 -13.20 -2.77 5.66
C ILE A 114 -12.32 -3.94 5.19
N GLN A 115 -11.93 -4.80 6.11
CA GLN A 115 -11.11 -5.97 5.83
C GLN A 115 -11.93 -7.25 5.92
N ALA A 116 -11.66 -8.17 5.01
CA ALA A 116 -12.10 -9.54 5.06
C ALA A 116 -10.89 -10.49 5.09
N LEU A 117 -11.07 -11.69 5.58
CA LEU A 117 -10.04 -12.74 5.54
C LEU A 117 -10.56 -13.95 4.77
N LEU A 118 -9.69 -14.50 3.92
CA LEU A 118 -9.88 -15.79 3.27
C LEU A 118 -8.80 -16.73 3.77
N TYR A 119 -9.17 -17.91 4.24
CA TYR A 119 -8.23 -18.86 4.78
C TYR A 119 -8.75 -20.30 4.64
N SER A 120 -7.83 -21.27 4.55
CA SER A 120 -8.20 -22.67 4.37
C SER A 120 -7.07 -23.59 4.79
N LYS A 121 -7.41 -24.77 5.32
CA LYS A 121 -6.44 -25.84 5.54
C LYS A 121 -5.99 -26.55 4.27
N SER A 122 -6.69 -26.36 3.15
CA SER A 122 -6.38 -26.95 1.84
C SER A 122 -6.22 -25.87 0.78
N ASP A 123 -5.43 -26.15 -0.24
CA ASP A 123 -5.23 -25.26 -1.39
C ASP A 123 -6.58 -24.97 -2.09
N GLN A 124 -6.87 -23.70 -2.28
CA GLN A 124 -8.07 -23.21 -2.97
C GLN A 124 -7.80 -22.78 -4.41
N GLY A 125 -6.54 -22.84 -4.83
CA GLY A 125 -6.10 -22.35 -6.13
C GLY A 125 -6.23 -20.83 -6.26
N VAL A 126 -6.41 -20.40 -7.51
CA VAL A 126 -6.52 -18.97 -7.84
C VAL A 126 -7.95 -18.49 -7.65
N LEU A 127 -8.11 -17.45 -6.85
CA LEU A 127 -9.39 -16.81 -6.55
C LEU A 127 -9.39 -15.35 -7.00
N THR A 128 -10.58 -14.86 -7.31
CA THR A 128 -10.86 -13.45 -7.61
C THR A 128 -11.84 -12.91 -6.59
N VAL A 129 -11.68 -11.67 -6.18
CA VAL A 129 -12.59 -10.98 -5.26
C VAL A 129 -13.22 -9.77 -5.93
N ARG A 130 -14.48 -9.47 -5.60
CA ARG A 130 -15.17 -8.28 -6.10
C ARG A 130 -16.28 -7.84 -5.15
N MET A 131 -16.55 -6.54 -5.13
CA MET A 131 -17.75 -5.99 -4.51
C MET A 131 -18.91 -6.00 -5.50
N THR A 132 -20.14 -6.11 -4.99
CA THR A 132 -21.36 -5.96 -5.82
C THR A 132 -21.88 -4.53 -5.77
N PRO A 133 -22.61 -4.07 -6.80
CA PRO A 133 -23.31 -2.77 -6.75
C PRO A 133 -24.20 -2.66 -5.51
N TRP A 134 -24.25 -1.46 -4.94
CA TRP A 134 -25.04 -1.22 -3.74
C TRP A 134 -26.53 -1.33 -4.01
N LYS A 135 -27.27 -1.74 -2.99
CA LYS A 135 -28.73 -1.82 -3.00
C LYS A 135 -29.31 -1.00 -1.86
N LYS A 136 -30.47 -0.40 -2.08
CA LYS A 136 -31.33 0.16 -1.03
C LYS A 136 -32.60 -0.69 -0.95
N GLY A 137 -32.71 -1.49 0.10
CA GLY A 137 -33.69 -2.57 0.16
C GLY A 137 -33.49 -3.56 -1.01
N ARG A 138 -34.53 -3.78 -1.82
CA ARG A 138 -34.46 -4.70 -2.99
C ARG A 138 -33.98 -4.01 -4.28
N LYS A 139 -33.86 -2.67 -4.30
CA LYS A 139 -33.54 -1.89 -5.51
C LYS A 139 -32.04 -1.73 -5.66
N ARG A 140 -31.52 -2.00 -6.84
CA ARG A 140 -30.14 -1.63 -7.22
C ARG A 140 -30.03 -0.12 -7.28
N THR A 141 -28.91 0.39 -6.83
CA THR A 141 -28.55 1.82 -6.98
C THR A 141 -27.57 1.98 -8.16
N LYS A 142 -27.29 3.22 -8.52
CA LYS A 142 -26.23 3.59 -9.47
C LYS A 142 -24.88 3.82 -8.77
N ILE A 143 -24.80 3.54 -7.47
CA ILE A 143 -23.58 3.72 -6.69
C ILE A 143 -22.60 2.64 -7.10
N ASP A 144 -21.35 3.02 -7.30
CA ASP A 144 -20.27 2.11 -7.64
C ASP A 144 -20.16 0.99 -6.59
N ALA A 145 -19.77 -0.17 -7.06
CA ALA A 145 -19.60 -1.35 -6.21
C ALA A 145 -18.53 -1.12 -5.12
N GLY A 146 -17.52 -0.32 -5.42
CA GLY A 146 -16.27 -0.25 -4.68
C GLY A 146 -15.27 -1.31 -5.15
N GLU A 147 -14.10 -1.29 -4.55
CA GLU A 147 -12.99 -2.18 -4.88
C GLU A 147 -12.79 -3.24 -3.79
N ALA A 148 -12.37 -4.43 -4.19
CA ALA A 148 -11.87 -5.47 -3.31
C ALA A 148 -10.55 -5.99 -3.87
N ARG A 149 -9.50 -5.99 -3.05
CA ARG A 149 -8.14 -6.35 -3.46
C ARG A 149 -7.50 -7.23 -2.39
N PHE A 150 -6.70 -8.19 -2.79
CA PHE A 150 -5.87 -8.94 -1.86
C PHE A 150 -4.79 -8.05 -1.26
N VAL A 151 -4.31 -8.43 -0.07
CA VAL A 151 -3.19 -7.77 0.58
C VAL A 151 -2.02 -8.75 0.63
N ASN A 152 -0.91 -8.36 0.03
CA ASN A 152 0.33 -9.12 0.03
C ASN A 152 1.11 -8.88 1.32
N TYR A 153 1.91 -9.85 1.69
CA TYR A 153 2.73 -9.84 2.88
C TYR A 153 4.13 -9.32 2.60
N VAL A 154 4.67 -8.60 3.54
CA VAL A 154 6.06 -8.10 3.53
C VAL A 154 6.80 -8.60 4.77
N ILE A 155 8.11 -8.68 4.68
CA ILE A 155 8.95 -8.94 5.86
C ILE A 155 8.94 -7.67 6.71
N THR A 156 8.67 -7.85 8.00
CA THR A 156 8.82 -6.78 8.98
C THR A 156 9.96 -7.07 9.93
N ASP A 157 10.64 -6.02 10.32
CA ASP A 157 11.53 -5.94 11.46
C ASP A 157 10.83 -5.25 12.65
N ASP A 158 9.49 -5.37 12.71
CA ASP A 158 8.69 -4.76 13.75
C ASP A 158 9.15 -5.19 15.12
N TYR A 159 9.95 -4.35 15.73
CA TYR A 159 10.46 -4.53 17.08
C TYR A 159 9.34 -4.21 18.07
N LYS A 160 9.14 -5.09 19.03
CA LYS A 160 8.16 -4.90 20.10
C LYS A 160 8.38 -3.61 20.90
N ARG A 161 9.52 -2.98 20.74
CA ARG A 161 9.87 -1.70 21.34
C ARG A 161 10.79 -0.91 20.42
N CYS A 162 10.44 0.31 20.13
CA CYS A 162 11.28 1.23 19.38
C CYS A 162 12.67 1.37 20.05
N GLY A 163 13.73 1.26 19.26
CA GLY A 163 15.12 1.33 19.75
C GLY A 163 15.66 0.04 20.39
N ASN A 164 14.89 -1.01 20.51
CA ASN A 164 15.35 -2.32 20.93
C ASN A 164 15.65 -3.18 19.72
N HIS A 165 16.92 -3.56 19.53
CA HIS A 165 17.36 -4.50 18.53
C HIS A 165 17.64 -5.84 19.24
N PRO A 166 16.68 -6.76 19.35
CA PRO A 166 16.93 -8.06 19.93
C PRO A 166 17.99 -8.79 19.10
N LYS A 167 18.95 -9.42 19.77
CA LYS A 167 20.00 -10.20 19.10
C LYS A 167 19.44 -11.33 18.24
N ASP A 168 18.24 -11.78 18.57
CA ASP A 168 17.53 -12.89 17.94
C ASP A 168 16.27 -12.38 17.23
N LEU A 169 16.44 -11.45 16.28
CA LEU A 169 15.36 -10.97 15.47
C LEU A 169 14.87 -12.08 14.55
N ILE A 170 13.65 -12.53 14.76
CA ILE A 170 12.96 -13.43 13.82
C ILE A 170 12.10 -12.56 12.91
N PRO A 171 12.45 -12.43 11.62
CA PRO A 171 11.62 -11.72 10.68
C PRO A 171 10.28 -12.47 10.52
N TRP A 172 9.19 -11.75 10.52
CA TRP A 172 7.88 -12.30 10.29
C TRP A 172 7.15 -11.56 9.19
N LEU A 173 6.07 -12.14 8.71
CA LEU A 173 5.31 -11.62 7.60
C LEU A 173 4.08 -10.87 8.10
N VAL A 174 3.91 -9.63 7.63
CA VAL A 174 2.73 -8.80 7.88
C VAL A 174 2.06 -8.41 6.57
N PRO A 175 0.72 -8.35 6.52
CA PRO A 175 0.00 -7.87 5.36
C PRO A 175 0.11 -6.34 5.29
N ASP A 176 0.67 -5.80 4.22
CA ASP A 176 0.90 -4.35 4.10
C ASP A 176 0.71 -3.81 2.68
N VAL A 177 0.87 -4.61 1.65
CA VAL A 177 0.77 -4.16 0.26
C VAL A 177 -0.57 -4.56 -0.33
N ILE A 178 -1.44 -3.57 -0.63
CA ILE A 178 -2.68 -3.81 -1.38
C ILE A 178 -2.30 -4.16 -2.81
N ASP A 179 -2.60 -5.40 -3.21
CA ASP A 179 -2.33 -5.90 -4.54
C ASP A 179 -3.16 -5.13 -5.57
N GLN A 180 -2.55 -4.77 -6.68
CA GLN A 180 -3.28 -4.17 -7.80
C GLN A 180 -3.91 -5.25 -8.68
N ASP A 181 -3.29 -6.41 -8.73
CA ASP A 181 -3.76 -7.52 -9.52
C ASP A 181 -4.70 -8.42 -8.74
N CYS A 182 -5.73 -8.84 -9.42
CA CYS A 182 -6.66 -9.86 -9.01
C CYS A 182 -6.94 -10.67 -10.27
N PRO A 183 -6.57 -11.92 -10.33
CA PRO A 183 -6.67 -12.98 -9.30
C PRO A 183 -5.40 -13.22 -8.46
N HIS A 184 -5.60 -13.89 -7.33
CA HIS A 184 -4.53 -14.23 -6.39
C HIS A 184 -4.65 -15.70 -5.94
N GLN A 185 -3.52 -16.39 -5.76
CA GLN A 185 -3.53 -17.75 -5.22
C GLN A 185 -3.77 -17.75 -3.72
N VAL A 186 -4.59 -18.70 -3.25
CA VAL A 186 -4.86 -18.93 -1.84
C VAL A 186 -4.40 -20.35 -1.47
N PRO A 187 -3.12 -20.52 -1.10
CA PRO A 187 -2.52 -21.81 -0.76
C PRO A 187 -3.12 -22.43 0.52
N ALA A 188 -2.80 -23.69 0.75
CA ALA A 188 -3.15 -24.37 1.99
C ALA A 188 -2.44 -23.73 3.20
N MET A 189 -3.16 -23.66 4.32
CA MET A 189 -2.66 -23.16 5.60
C MET A 189 -2.09 -21.72 5.52
N GLU A 190 -2.75 -20.88 4.71
CA GLU A 190 -2.49 -19.46 4.64
C GLU A 190 -3.76 -18.64 4.88
N THR A 191 -3.58 -17.51 5.54
CA THR A 191 -4.61 -16.47 5.72
C THR A 191 -4.33 -15.33 4.76
N ARG A 192 -5.32 -14.99 3.94
CA ARG A 192 -5.22 -13.95 2.92
C ARG A 192 -6.19 -12.81 3.20
N PRO A 193 -5.72 -11.65 3.63
CA PRO A 193 -6.58 -10.49 3.78
C PRO A 193 -7.05 -9.96 2.43
N VAL A 194 -8.27 -9.46 2.45
CA VAL A 194 -8.89 -8.73 1.34
C VAL A 194 -9.29 -7.36 1.84
N TRP A 195 -8.75 -6.33 1.26
CA TRP A 195 -9.08 -4.94 1.56
C TRP A 195 -10.19 -4.46 0.64
N CYS A 196 -11.28 -4.00 1.23
CA CYS A 196 -12.41 -3.45 0.49
C CYS A 196 -12.49 -1.96 0.71
N THR A 197 -12.51 -1.19 -0.37
CA THR A 197 -12.62 0.28 -0.37
C THR A 197 -13.95 0.68 -1.00
N LEU A 198 -14.68 1.55 -0.33
CA LEU A 198 -16.00 2.04 -0.72
C LEU A 198 -15.96 3.57 -0.84
N GLU A 199 -16.27 4.09 -2.00
CA GLU A 199 -16.43 5.54 -2.19
C GLU A 199 -17.90 5.94 -1.95
N VAL A 200 -18.14 6.59 -0.81
CA VAL A 200 -19.49 7.01 -0.42
C VAL A 200 -19.84 8.32 -1.12
N PRO A 201 -20.83 8.37 -2.02
CA PRO A 201 -21.15 9.62 -2.71
C PRO A 201 -21.56 10.73 -1.73
N ARG A 202 -21.19 11.98 -2.05
CA ARG A 202 -21.51 13.14 -1.20
C ARG A 202 -23.00 13.48 -1.18
N ASP A 203 -23.71 13.15 -2.26
CA ASP A 203 -25.13 13.43 -2.48
C ASP A 203 -26.04 12.22 -2.16
N ILE A 204 -25.46 11.12 -1.68
CA ILE A 204 -26.24 9.93 -1.32
C ILE A 204 -27.25 10.26 -0.22
N ALA A 205 -28.47 9.76 -0.34
CA ALA A 205 -29.46 9.88 0.72
C ALA A 205 -29.05 9.06 1.96
N PRO A 206 -29.18 9.61 3.18
CA PRO A 206 -28.95 8.84 4.40
C PRO A 206 -29.82 7.59 4.47
N GLY A 207 -29.34 6.59 5.21
CA GLY A 207 -30.05 5.33 5.39
C GLY A 207 -29.17 4.12 5.21
N GLU A 208 -29.81 2.96 5.16
CA GLU A 208 -29.13 1.67 5.02
C GLU A 208 -29.04 1.23 3.56
N TYR A 209 -27.85 0.81 3.20
CA TYR A 209 -27.52 0.21 1.92
C TYR A 209 -26.85 -1.13 2.15
N THR A 210 -26.88 -1.99 1.17
CA THR A 210 -26.23 -3.32 1.26
C THR A 210 -25.39 -3.57 0.02
N THR A 211 -24.27 -4.21 0.21
CA THR A 211 -23.41 -4.76 -0.85
C THR A 211 -22.88 -6.12 -0.40
N GLN A 212 -22.19 -6.82 -1.27
CA GLN A 212 -21.56 -8.10 -0.96
C GLN A 212 -20.15 -8.14 -1.48
N LEU A 213 -19.25 -8.70 -0.70
CA LEU A 213 -18.01 -9.25 -1.19
C LEU A 213 -18.27 -10.65 -1.75
N GLN A 214 -17.89 -10.87 -3.00
CA GLN A 214 -17.97 -12.17 -3.66
C GLN A 214 -16.56 -12.68 -3.95
N VAL A 215 -16.33 -13.94 -3.61
CA VAL A 215 -15.12 -14.67 -3.96
C VAL A 215 -15.44 -15.63 -5.09
N LEU A 216 -14.67 -15.59 -6.15
CA LEU A 216 -14.89 -16.38 -7.37
C LEU A 216 -13.69 -17.28 -7.64
N ASN A 217 -13.95 -18.47 -8.17
CA ASN A 217 -12.90 -19.32 -8.72
C ASN A 217 -12.55 -18.96 -10.17
N THR A 218 -11.57 -19.62 -10.74
CA THR A 218 -11.10 -19.41 -12.14
C THR A 218 -12.17 -19.61 -13.21
N LYS A 219 -13.26 -20.35 -12.89
CA LYS A 219 -14.42 -20.53 -13.78
C LYS A 219 -15.46 -19.42 -13.64
N GLY A 220 -15.18 -18.37 -12.86
CA GLY A 220 -16.11 -17.27 -12.57
C GLY A 220 -17.28 -17.65 -11.67
N ARG A 221 -17.26 -18.86 -11.06
CA ARG A 221 -18.29 -19.28 -10.11
C ARG A 221 -18.03 -18.66 -8.74
N VAL A 222 -19.05 -18.08 -8.15
CA VAL A 222 -19.00 -17.56 -6.78
C VAL A 222 -18.91 -18.72 -5.79
N VAL A 223 -17.82 -18.81 -5.04
CA VAL A 223 -17.54 -19.84 -4.03
C VAL A 223 -17.83 -19.37 -2.60
N LYS A 224 -17.74 -18.07 -2.34
CA LYS A 224 -18.14 -17.45 -1.04
C LYS A 224 -18.82 -16.11 -1.29
N LYS A 225 -19.71 -15.72 -0.36
CA LYS A 225 -20.37 -14.42 -0.32
C LYS A 225 -20.37 -13.94 1.12
N MET A 226 -20.08 -12.67 1.31
CA MET A 226 -20.20 -12.00 2.59
C MET A 226 -21.00 -10.71 2.42
N SER A 227 -21.91 -10.45 3.34
CA SER A 227 -22.80 -9.28 3.27
C SER A 227 -22.25 -8.11 4.07
N LEU A 228 -22.37 -6.93 3.52
CA LEU A 228 -22.00 -5.68 4.18
C LEU A 228 -23.20 -4.73 4.17
N THR A 229 -23.64 -4.34 5.37
CA THR A 229 -24.61 -3.25 5.56
C THR A 229 -23.86 -1.94 5.77
N ILE A 230 -24.24 -0.93 5.01
CA ILE A 230 -23.61 0.38 5.04
C ILE A 230 -24.66 1.38 5.56
N ARG A 231 -24.45 1.89 6.77
CA ARG A 231 -25.31 2.92 7.37
C ARG A 231 -24.75 4.30 7.03
N VAL A 232 -25.35 4.95 6.08
CA VAL A 232 -24.95 6.30 5.67
C VAL A 232 -25.59 7.33 6.62
N ASN A 233 -24.76 8.04 7.36
CA ASN A 233 -25.16 9.10 8.26
C ASN A 233 -25.65 10.34 7.50
N ASN A 234 -26.41 11.20 8.18
CA ASN A 234 -26.83 12.50 7.64
C ASN A 234 -25.71 13.57 7.70
N ARG A 235 -24.49 13.19 7.96
CA ARG A 235 -23.33 14.08 7.94
C ARG A 235 -22.55 13.90 6.65
N THR A 236 -21.97 15.00 6.16
CA THR A 236 -21.11 15.00 4.98
C THR A 236 -19.71 15.42 5.40
N LEU A 237 -18.69 14.68 4.99
CA LEU A 237 -17.32 15.11 5.21
C LEU A 237 -17.09 16.48 4.54
N PRO A 238 -16.34 17.39 5.16
CA PRO A 238 -15.89 18.58 4.47
C PRO A 238 -15.17 18.24 3.17
N THR A 239 -15.20 19.13 2.20
CA THR A 239 -14.27 18.99 1.06
C THR A 239 -12.86 19.23 1.55
N VAL A 240 -11.87 18.78 0.78
CA VAL A 240 -10.45 19.03 1.12
C VAL A 240 -10.18 20.52 1.32
N ALA A 241 -10.84 21.38 0.50
CA ALA A 241 -10.73 22.84 0.64
C ALA A 241 -11.29 23.37 1.96
N ASP A 242 -12.34 22.74 2.49
CA ASP A 242 -13.06 23.18 3.70
C ASP A 242 -12.53 22.50 4.99
N GLN A 243 -11.59 21.55 4.86
CA GLN A 243 -11.02 20.87 6.02
C GLN A 243 -10.24 21.87 6.88
N LYS A 244 -10.54 21.86 8.17
CA LYS A 244 -9.82 22.65 9.18
C LYS A 244 -8.67 21.88 9.81
N PHE A 245 -8.64 20.57 9.61
CA PHE A 245 -7.58 19.71 10.08
C PHE A 245 -6.29 20.01 9.29
N HIS A 246 -5.18 20.14 10.00
CA HIS A 246 -3.86 20.29 9.40
C HIS A 246 -3.24 18.90 9.24
N LEU A 247 -3.12 18.46 7.99
CA LEU A 247 -2.48 17.21 7.64
C LEU A 247 -1.06 17.52 7.12
N ASP A 248 -0.07 16.90 7.72
CA ASP A 248 1.32 17.03 7.31
C ASP A 248 1.98 15.66 7.27
N PHE A 249 2.09 15.10 6.08
CA PHE A 249 2.94 13.96 5.80
C PHE A 249 4.31 14.46 5.35
N TRP A 250 5.33 14.03 6.00
CA TRP A 250 6.71 14.33 5.60
C TRP A 250 7.05 13.61 4.30
N GLN A 251 7.56 14.38 3.34
CA GLN A 251 7.93 13.86 2.04
C GLN A 251 9.44 13.58 2.00
N GLN A 252 9.80 12.55 1.25
CA GLN A 252 11.19 12.23 0.93
C GLN A 252 11.41 12.29 -0.58
N PRO A 253 11.61 13.50 -1.14
CA PRO A 253 11.73 13.68 -2.58
C PRO A 253 12.92 12.92 -3.18
N TYR A 254 14.00 12.76 -2.42
CA TYR A 254 15.17 12.03 -2.88
C TYR A 254 14.91 10.54 -3.12
N ALA A 255 14.00 9.94 -2.37
CA ALA A 255 13.57 8.56 -2.61
C ALA A 255 12.94 8.42 -4.00
N VAL A 256 12.16 9.41 -4.44
CA VAL A 256 11.57 9.46 -5.77
C VAL A 256 12.64 9.57 -6.86
N SER A 257 13.59 10.47 -6.69
CA SER A 257 14.71 10.64 -7.65
C SER A 257 15.52 9.34 -7.78
N ARG A 258 15.85 8.72 -6.65
CA ARG A 258 16.58 7.45 -6.62
C ARG A 258 15.80 6.33 -7.31
N TYR A 259 14.53 6.26 -7.03
CA TYR A 259 13.65 5.21 -7.54
C TYR A 259 13.50 5.29 -9.06
N TYR A 260 13.28 6.47 -9.62
CA TYR A 260 13.17 6.66 -11.05
C TYR A 260 14.53 6.80 -11.77
N GLY A 261 15.64 6.85 -11.03
CA GLY A 261 16.99 7.04 -11.59
C GLY A 261 17.15 8.39 -12.30
N VAL A 262 16.49 9.43 -11.83
CA VAL A 262 16.55 10.79 -12.38
C VAL A 262 17.45 11.69 -11.53
N GLU A 263 18.04 12.69 -12.16
CA GLU A 263 18.85 13.68 -11.45
C GLU A 263 17.97 14.48 -10.47
N ARG A 264 18.48 14.71 -9.27
CA ARG A 264 17.78 15.48 -8.24
C ARG A 264 17.50 16.90 -8.72
N TRP A 265 16.26 17.34 -8.52
CA TRP A 265 15.77 18.68 -8.87
C TRP A 265 15.78 19.01 -10.36
N SER A 266 16.04 18.04 -11.22
CA SER A 266 15.80 18.17 -12.66
C SER A 266 14.29 18.28 -12.95
N ASN A 267 13.95 18.71 -14.16
CA ASN A 267 12.56 18.73 -14.60
C ASN A 267 11.93 17.34 -14.54
N GLU A 268 12.69 16.31 -14.87
CA GLU A 268 12.26 14.90 -14.80
C GLU A 268 11.94 14.49 -13.37
N HIS A 269 12.74 14.92 -12.39
CA HIS A 269 12.47 14.67 -10.97
C HIS A 269 11.19 15.37 -10.52
N LEU A 270 11.00 16.63 -10.88
CA LEU A 270 9.80 17.39 -10.53
C LEU A 270 8.53 16.76 -11.15
N GLU A 271 8.62 16.28 -12.38
CA GLU A 271 7.50 15.55 -13.00
C GLU A 271 7.23 14.22 -12.30
N ALA A 272 8.27 13.49 -11.89
CA ALA A 272 8.12 12.26 -11.12
C ALA A 272 7.50 12.48 -9.72
N LEU A 273 7.75 13.64 -9.09
CA LEU A 273 7.15 14.03 -7.81
C LEU A 273 5.66 14.41 -7.93
N ARG A 274 5.24 14.93 -9.06
CA ARG A 274 3.89 15.48 -9.29
C ARG A 274 2.77 14.56 -8.82
N PRO A 275 2.71 13.26 -9.18
CA PRO A 275 1.62 12.37 -8.77
C PRO A 275 1.57 12.14 -7.26
N TYR A 276 2.72 12.11 -6.59
CA TYR A 276 2.79 11.97 -5.12
C TYR A 276 2.22 13.21 -4.45
N LEU A 277 2.64 14.40 -4.89
CA LEU A 277 2.13 15.67 -4.37
C LEU A 277 0.63 15.84 -4.64
N GLN A 278 0.15 15.40 -5.81
CA GLN A 278 -1.27 15.36 -6.11
C GLN A 278 -2.04 14.42 -5.20
N ALA A 279 -1.48 13.23 -4.90
CA ALA A 279 -2.10 12.28 -3.97
C ALA A 279 -2.20 12.86 -2.56
N LEU A 280 -1.14 13.49 -2.07
CA LEU A 280 -1.12 14.19 -0.78
C LEU A 280 -2.12 15.35 -0.76
N GLY A 281 -2.18 16.16 -1.82
CA GLY A 281 -3.18 17.23 -1.96
C GLY A 281 -4.61 16.71 -1.93
N ARG A 282 -4.90 15.59 -2.60
CA ARG A 282 -6.22 14.93 -2.53
C ARG A 282 -6.54 14.40 -1.13
N ALA A 283 -5.53 14.01 -0.35
CA ALA A 283 -5.71 13.63 1.04
C ALA A 283 -5.93 14.81 1.98
N GLY A 284 -5.66 16.05 1.53
CA GLY A 284 -5.87 17.28 2.32
C GLY A 284 -4.60 17.94 2.79
N GLN A 285 -3.44 17.49 2.37
CA GLN A 285 -2.18 18.13 2.68
C GLN A 285 -2.03 19.46 1.92
N ARG A 286 -1.56 20.48 2.63
CA ARG A 286 -1.36 21.85 2.10
C ARG A 286 0.07 22.35 2.28
N THR A 287 0.92 21.52 2.88
CA THR A 287 2.31 21.84 3.17
C THR A 287 3.26 20.93 2.40
N VAL A 288 4.41 21.47 2.06
CA VAL A 288 5.54 20.70 1.56
C VAL A 288 6.63 20.81 2.61
N SER A 289 7.11 19.66 3.11
CA SER A 289 8.21 19.64 4.07
C SER A 289 9.52 19.93 3.34
N THR A 290 10.26 20.92 3.85
CA THR A 290 11.54 21.34 3.28
C THR A 290 12.67 21.00 4.23
N ILE A 291 13.70 20.33 3.75
CA ILE A 291 14.88 19.97 4.51
C ILE A 291 15.88 21.13 4.36
N MET A 292 16.22 21.77 5.49
CA MET A 292 17.12 22.92 5.52
C MET A 292 18.56 22.58 5.90
N PHE A 293 18.77 21.43 6.54
CA PHE A 293 20.08 21.03 7.04
C PHE A 293 20.49 19.67 6.46
N TYR A 294 21.78 19.48 6.32
CA TYR A 294 22.32 18.18 5.92
C TYR A 294 22.08 17.17 7.05
N GLU A 295 21.54 16.01 6.69
CA GLU A 295 21.25 14.91 7.60
C GLU A 295 20.62 15.33 8.95
N PRO A 296 19.46 16.00 8.95
CA PRO A 296 18.85 16.53 10.18
C PRO A 296 18.50 15.44 11.20
N TRP A 297 18.39 14.20 10.77
CA TRP A 297 18.06 13.02 11.57
C TRP A 297 19.28 12.13 11.88
N GLY A 298 20.48 12.54 11.44
CA GLY A 298 21.69 11.73 11.52
C GLY A 298 21.55 10.43 10.72
N GLU A 299 22.10 9.33 11.22
CA GLU A 299 22.08 8.03 10.56
C GLU A 299 20.73 7.28 10.69
N GLN A 300 19.66 7.93 11.11
CA GLN A 300 18.36 7.30 11.38
C GLN A 300 17.54 7.03 10.14
N THR A 301 17.94 7.54 8.99
CA THR A 301 17.22 7.37 7.74
C THR A 301 18.08 6.67 6.69
N HIS A 302 17.43 5.89 5.84
CA HIS A 302 18.10 5.18 4.74
C HIS A 302 18.51 6.11 3.59
N ASP A 303 18.05 7.35 3.59
CA ASP A 303 18.42 8.37 2.61
C ASP A 303 19.22 9.48 3.26
N LEU A 304 20.30 9.87 2.61
CA LEU A 304 21.01 11.11 2.90
C LEU A 304 20.08 12.28 2.55
N PHE A 305 19.83 13.15 3.52
CA PHE A 305 19.06 14.35 3.32
C PHE A 305 20.02 15.51 3.04
N ASP A 306 20.16 15.85 1.78
CA ASP A 306 20.78 17.12 1.40
C ASP A 306 19.79 18.25 1.64
N PRO A 307 20.26 19.46 1.98
CA PRO A 307 19.40 20.64 2.05
C PRO A 307 18.64 20.84 0.74
N MET A 308 17.35 21.12 0.84
CA MET A 308 16.50 21.44 -0.30
C MET A 308 16.60 22.91 -0.71
N VAL A 309 17.26 23.70 0.12
CA VAL A 309 17.50 25.13 -0.12
C VAL A 309 19.00 25.35 -0.09
N GLN A 310 19.54 25.81 -1.18
CA GLN A 310 20.92 26.27 -1.20
C GLN A 310 21.00 27.68 -0.64
N THR A 311 21.97 27.91 0.24
CA THR A 311 22.18 29.21 0.86
C THR A 311 23.58 29.69 0.53
N THR A 312 23.69 30.89 -0.01
CA THR A 312 24.96 31.53 -0.30
C THR A 312 25.08 32.83 0.46
N LYS A 313 26.14 32.99 1.26
CA LYS A 313 26.42 34.21 1.95
C LYS A 313 27.14 35.16 0.98
N LYS A 314 26.55 36.31 0.67
CA LYS A 314 27.11 37.34 -0.18
C LYS A 314 28.21 38.13 0.55
N ALA A 315 29.04 38.83 -0.26
CA ALA A 315 30.11 39.64 0.30
C ALA A 315 29.65 40.79 1.20
N ASP A 316 28.39 41.23 1.05
CA ASP A 316 27.74 42.25 1.87
C ASP A 316 27.17 41.70 3.17
N GLY A 317 27.31 40.39 3.41
CA GLY A 317 26.82 39.71 4.59
C GLY A 317 25.36 39.22 4.50
N THR A 318 24.63 39.53 3.42
CA THR A 318 23.27 39.01 3.16
C THR A 318 23.30 37.55 2.71
N TRP A 319 22.16 36.86 2.83
CA TRP A 319 21.99 35.48 2.36
C TRP A 319 21.13 35.46 1.10
N GLU A 320 21.56 34.68 0.14
CA GLU A 320 20.77 34.30 -1.02
C GLU A 320 20.29 32.87 -0.84
N TYR A 321 19.07 32.62 -1.26
CA TYR A 321 18.42 31.31 -1.16
C TYR A 321 17.99 30.91 -2.58
N ASP A 322 18.32 29.67 -2.98
CA ASP A 322 17.92 29.10 -4.26
C ASP A 322 17.18 27.78 -4.00
#